data_7e3c6f71e3c6672d63b77c8c5b03b85b
#
_entry.id   7e3c6f71e3c6672d63b77c8c5b03b85b
#
_cell.length_a   1.000
_cell.length_b   1.000
_cell.length_c   1.000
_cell.angle_alpha   90.00
_cell.angle_beta   90.00
_cell.angle_gamma   90.00
#
_symmetry.space_group_name_H-M   'P 1'
#
loop_
_entity.id
_entity.type
_entity.pdbx_description
1 polymer ?
#
loop_
_entity_poly.entity_id
_entity_poly.type
_entity_poly.pdbx_seq_one_letter_code
_entity_poly.pdbx_strand_id
1 'polypeptide(L)'
;MSDAHPGEASSIIRERVISARQIQENRYADIPGVYCNAQMSSKLLSLYARPDDKGLALLKNAMNRLNLSARAYDRILKVARTIADLENSDLIQPSHLAEAIGYRNLDREDWAG
;
A
#
# COMPACT_ATOMS: atom_id res chain seq x y z
N MET A 1 -14.27 -23.67 10.66
CA MET A 1 -14.23 -23.19 10.53
C MET A 1 -14.26 -22.24 10.96
N SER A 2 -13.91 -22.01 11.06
CA SER A 2 -13.79 -21.30 11.47
C SER A 2 -14.25 -20.26 11.49
N ASP A 3 -14.17 -19.83 11.15
CA ASP A 3 -14.67 -18.89 11.17
C ASP A 3 -15.66 -18.68 11.97
N ALA A 4 -15.52 -18.86 12.89
CA ALA A 4 -16.48 -18.75 13.94
C ALA A 4 -17.33 -17.51 13.91
N HIS A 5 -16.79 -16.40 13.55
CA HIS A 5 -17.55 -15.15 13.51
C HIS A 5 -17.33 -14.41 12.20
N PRO A 6 -17.80 -14.99 11.13
CA PRO A 6 -17.57 -14.35 9.82
C PRO A 6 -18.23 -12.97 9.72
N GLY A 7 -19.39 -12.77 10.33
CA GLY A 7 -20.04 -11.47 10.32
C GLY A 7 -19.24 -10.42 11.06
N GLU A 8 -18.69 -10.80 12.20
CA GLU A 8 -17.86 -9.92 13.00
C GLU A 8 -16.59 -9.53 12.27
N ALA A 9 -15.92 -10.50 11.65
CA ALA A 9 -14.72 -10.25 10.88
C ALA A 9 -15.02 -9.32 9.71
N SER A 10 -16.16 -9.54 9.05
CA SER A 10 -16.57 -8.70 7.93
C SER A 10 -16.80 -7.26 8.37
N SER A 11 -17.39 -7.06 9.54
CA SER A 11 -17.63 -5.72 10.07
C SER A 11 -16.33 -4.98 10.33
N ILE A 12 -15.35 -5.67 10.92
CA ILE A 12 -14.06 -5.07 11.21
C ILE A 12 -13.34 -4.69 9.92
N ILE A 13 -13.36 -5.58 8.94
CA ILE A 13 -12.74 -5.32 7.65
C ILE A 13 -13.42 -4.14 6.96
N ARG A 14 -14.74 -4.10 7.02
CA ARG A 14 -15.50 -3.01 6.43
C ARG A 14 -15.13 -1.66 7.06
N GLU A 15 -15.01 -1.63 8.37
CA GLU A 15 -14.64 -0.41 9.07
C GLU A 15 -13.28 0.08 8.64
N ARG A 16 -12.33 -0.82 8.49
CA ARG A 16 -10.98 -0.47 8.04
C ARG A 16 -11.00 0.08 6.63
N VAL A 17 -11.78 -0.53 5.75
CA VAL A 17 -11.87 -0.08 4.36
C VAL A 17 -12.51 1.29 4.30
N ILE A 18 -13.59 1.52 5.05
CA ILE A 18 -14.25 2.81 5.08
C ILE A 18 -13.31 3.88 5.61
N SER A 19 -12.60 3.57 6.69
CA SER A 19 -11.64 4.48 7.28
C SER A 19 -10.54 4.84 6.30
N ALA A 20 -9.99 3.84 5.63
CA ALA A 20 -8.93 4.05 4.65
C ALA A 20 -9.43 4.92 3.48
N ARG A 21 -10.66 4.68 3.03
CA ARG A 21 -11.24 5.48 1.97
C ARG A 21 -11.37 6.93 2.36
N GLN A 22 -11.82 7.18 3.58
CA GLN A 22 -11.96 8.54 4.07
C GLN A 22 -10.61 9.25 4.14
N ILE A 23 -9.59 8.53 4.59
CA ILE A 23 -8.23 9.08 4.62
C ILE A 23 -7.79 9.47 3.21
N GLN A 24 -8.05 8.61 2.24
CA GLN A 24 -7.65 8.88 0.86
C GLN A 24 -8.47 10.02 0.26
N GLU A 25 -9.76 10.07 0.54
CA GLU A 25 -10.59 11.17 0.06
C GLU A 25 -10.10 12.51 0.58
N ASN A 26 -9.74 12.56 1.85
CA ASN A 26 -9.21 13.79 2.43
C ASN A 26 -7.85 14.14 1.85
N ARG A 27 -7.01 13.12 1.66
CA ARG A 27 -5.67 13.32 1.12
C ARG A 27 -5.69 13.93 -0.27
N TYR A 28 -6.61 13.46 -1.09
CA TYR A 28 -6.65 13.87 -2.50
C TYR A 28 -7.75 14.87 -2.81
N ALA A 29 -8.37 15.46 -1.78
CA ALA A 29 -9.50 16.37 -1.96
C ALA A 29 -9.15 17.52 -2.88
N ASP A 30 -7.91 18.02 -2.80
CA ASP A 30 -7.48 19.17 -3.58
C ASP A 30 -6.72 18.79 -4.85
N ILE A 31 -6.68 17.51 -5.19
CA ILE A 31 -5.91 17.04 -6.34
C ILE A 31 -6.88 16.52 -7.39
N PRO A 32 -7.06 17.25 -8.49
CA PRO A 32 -7.99 16.83 -9.53
C PRO A 32 -7.56 15.52 -10.19
N GLY A 33 -8.52 14.64 -10.41
CA GLY A 33 -8.27 13.39 -11.10
C GLY A 33 -7.67 12.29 -10.25
N VAL A 34 -7.42 12.55 -8.97
CA VAL A 34 -6.85 11.53 -8.08
C VAL A 34 -7.84 11.27 -6.96
N TYR A 35 -8.31 10.03 -6.86
CA TYR A 35 -9.30 9.63 -5.89
C TYR A 35 -8.81 8.54 -4.95
N CYS A 36 -7.74 7.85 -5.29
CA CYS A 36 -7.20 6.78 -4.47
C CYS A 36 -5.70 6.63 -4.72
N ASN A 37 -5.08 5.82 -3.88
CA ASN A 37 -3.63 5.64 -3.93
C ASN A 37 -3.14 5.10 -5.27
N ALA A 38 -3.95 4.25 -5.91
CA ALA A 38 -3.55 3.65 -7.18
C ALA A 38 -3.35 4.68 -8.29
N GLN A 39 -3.92 5.86 -8.13
CA GLN A 39 -3.85 6.90 -9.14
C GLN A 39 -2.72 7.89 -8.92
N MET A 40 -1.90 7.68 -7.89
CA MET A 40 -0.79 8.58 -7.62
C MET A 40 0.25 8.53 -8.72
N SER A 41 0.72 9.70 -9.14
CA SER A 41 1.89 9.80 -10.00
C SER A 41 3.15 9.62 -9.17
N SER A 42 4.30 9.50 -9.83
CA SER A 42 5.58 9.39 -9.11
C SER A 42 5.80 10.59 -8.19
N LYS A 43 5.39 11.76 -8.64
CA LYS A 43 5.52 12.97 -7.83
C LYS A 43 4.68 12.87 -6.56
N LEU A 44 3.43 12.39 -6.68
CA LEU A 44 2.56 12.26 -5.53
C LEU A 44 3.06 11.16 -4.59
N LEU A 45 3.64 10.11 -5.13
CA LEU A 45 4.25 9.07 -4.32
C LEU A 45 5.36 9.63 -3.45
N SER A 46 6.15 10.55 -3.98
CA SER A 46 7.21 11.20 -3.21
C SER A 46 6.65 12.01 -2.04
N LEU A 47 5.45 12.55 -2.21
CA LEU A 47 4.83 13.38 -1.18
C LEU A 47 4.08 12.57 -0.14
N TYR A 48 3.33 11.55 -0.56
CA TYR A 48 2.39 10.87 0.31
C TYR A 48 2.78 9.44 0.66
N ALA A 49 3.69 8.84 -0.07
CA ALA A 49 4.08 7.45 0.13
C ALA A 49 5.57 7.32 0.35
N ARG A 50 6.16 8.27 1.08
CA ARG A 50 7.59 8.27 1.32
C ARG A 50 7.92 7.49 2.58
N PRO A 51 8.68 6.39 2.47
CA PRO A 51 9.11 5.64 3.64
C PRO A 51 10.18 6.37 4.43
N ASP A 52 10.39 5.95 5.68
CA ASP A 52 11.50 6.45 6.46
C ASP A 52 12.80 5.80 6.00
N ASP A 53 13.91 6.13 6.68
CA ASP A 53 15.22 5.62 6.28
C ASP A 53 15.29 4.10 6.31
N LYS A 54 14.70 3.50 7.34
CA LYS A 54 14.69 2.04 7.46
C LYS A 54 13.85 1.41 6.35
N GLY A 55 12.73 2.02 6.05
CA GLY A 55 11.86 1.54 4.98
C GLY A 55 12.54 1.65 3.62
N LEU A 56 13.23 2.76 3.38
CA LEU A 56 13.96 2.93 2.12
C LEU A 56 15.07 1.90 1.98
N ALA A 57 15.80 1.61 3.06
CA ALA A 57 16.85 0.61 3.02
C ALA A 57 16.27 -0.77 2.70
N LEU A 58 15.15 -1.11 3.34
CA LEU A 58 14.47 -2.36 3.07
C LEU A 58 14.04 -2.46 1.62
N LEU A 59 13.47 -1.38 1.10
CA LEU A 59 12.97 -1.35 -0.27
C LEU A 59 14.12 -1.46 -1.27
N LYS A 60 15.21 -0.74 -1.05
CA LYS A 60 16.38 -0.83 -1.91
C LYS A 60 16.96 -2.24 -1.94
N ASN A 61 17.02 -2.87 -0.77
CA ASN A 61 17.48 -4.25 -0.67
C ASN A 61 16.61 -5.19 -1.50
N ALA A 62 15.30 -5.04 -1.38
CA ALA A 62 14.37 -5.85 -2.13
C ALA A 62 14.49 -5.60 -3.63
N MET A 63 14.67 -4.35 -4.02
CA MET A 63 14.85 -4.00 -5.43
C MET A 63 16.05 -4.73 -6.02
N ASN A 64 17.17 -4.74 -5.29
CA ASN A 64 18.36 -5.41 -5.76
C ASN A 64 18.21 -6.92 -5.76
N ARG A 65 17.69 -7.49 -4.68
CA ARG A 65 17.59 -8.94 -4.55
C ARG A 65 16.61 -9.54 -5.54
N LEU A 66 15.50 -8.84 -5.78
CA LEU A 66 14.44 -9.36 -6.64
C LEU A 66 14.52 -8.80 -8.05
N ASN A 67 15.49 -7.94 -8.30
CA ASN A 67 15.70 -7.36 -9.63
C ASN A 67 14.43 -6.67 -10.13
N LEU A 68 13.89 -5.78 -9.30
CA LEU A 68 12.63 -5.11 -9.60
C LEU A 68 12.83 -3.87 -10.46
N SER A 69 11.84 -3.59 -11.30
CA SER A 69 11.84 -2.41 -12.16
C SER A 69 11.35 -1.17 -11.40
N ALA A 70 11.51 0.00 -12.02
CA ALA A 70 10.99 1.24 -11.47
C ALA A 70 9.47 1.19 -11.32
N ARG A 71 8.79 0.53 -12.25
CA ARG A 71 7.35 0.36 -12.17
C ARG A 71 6.96 -0.44 -10.93
N ALA A 72 7.72 -1.50 -10.65
CA ALA A 72 7.47 -2.30 -9.46
C ALA A 72 7.69 -1.48 -8.19
N TYR A 73 8.70 -0.62 -8.19
CA TYR A 73 8.97 0.29 -7.08
C TYR A 73 7.75 1.16 -6.77
N ASP A 74 7.21 1.83 -7.79
CA ASP A 74 6.04 2.68 -7.61
C ASP A 74 4.84 1.88 -7.12
N ARG A 75 4.67 0.70 -7.66
CA ARG A 75 3.55 -0.17 -7.30
C ARG A 75 3.63 -0.60 -5.84
N ILE A 76 4.84 -0.96 -5.39
CA ILE A 76 5.05 -1.33 -4.00
C ILE A 76 4.69 -0.17 -3.08
N LEU A 77 5.09 1.04 -3.43
CA LEU A 77 4.77 2.21 -2.62
C LEU A 77 3.27 2.45 -2.55
N LYS A 78 2.56 2.30 -3.66
CA LYS A 78 1.11 2.47 -3.66
C LYS A 78 0.43 1.45 -2.75
N VAL A 79 0.86 0.20 -2.83
CA VAL A 79 0.30 -0.86 -1.99
C VAL A 79 0.64 -0.60 -0.53
N ALA A 80 1.87 -0.23 -0.24
CA ALA A 80 2.28 0.06 1.13
C ALA A 80 1.49 1.22 1.72
N ARG A 81 1.23 2.26 0.91
CA ARG A 81 0.41 3.38 1.39
C ARG A 81 -1.01 2.91 1.73
N THR A 82 -1.56 2.04 0.92
CA THR A 82 -2.89 1.49 1.17
C THR A 82 -2.90 0.64 2.43
N ILE A 83 -1.89 -0.19 2.64
CA ILE A 83 -1.79 -1.00 3.84
C ILE A 83 -1.72 -0.11 5.07
N ALA A 84 -0.90 0.96 5.01
CA ALA A 84 -0.79 1.89 6.11
C ALA A 84 -2.13 2.60 6.38
N ASP A 85 -2.85 2.95 5.33
CA ASP A 85 -4.17 3.56 5.49
C ASP A 85 -5.14 2.62 6.18
N LEU A 86 -5.09 1.34 5.82
CA LEU A 86 -5.96 0.33 6.45
C LEU A 86 -5.64 0.16 7.92
N GLU A 87 -4.40 0.41 8.32
CA GLU A 87 -3.98 0.37 9.71
C GLU A 87 -4.08 1.72 10.39
N ASN A 88 -4.60 2.71 9.67
CA ASN A 88 -4.76 4.05 10.20
C ASN A 88 -3.42 4.66 10.60
N SER A 89 -2.39 4.37 9.83
CA SER A 89 -1.03 4.85 10.09
C SER A 89 -0.70 6.01 9.16
N ASP A 90 -0.19 7.09 9.73
CA ASP A 90 0.21 8.26 8.95
C ASP A 90 1.45 7.99 8.13
N LEU A 91 2.31 7.12 8.63
CA LEU A 91 3.60 6.85 8.02
C LEU A 91 3.62 5.43 7.47
N ILE A 92 4.37 5.26 6.38
CA ILE A 92 4.62 3.93 5.85
C ILE A 92 5.77 3.33 6.63
N GLN A 93 5.48 2.25 7.35
CA GLN A 93 6.46 1.57 8.18
C GLN A 93 7.13 0.45 7.39
N PRO A 94 8.32 -0.02 7.84
CA PRO A 94 8.98 -1.13 7.16
C PRO A 94 8.10 -2.37 7.03
N SER A 95 7.25 -2.63 8.03
CA SER A 95 6.33 -3.77 7.95
C SER A 95 5.35 -3.63 6.81
N HIS A 96 4.90 -2.41 6.53
CA HIS A 96 3.99 -2.17 5.40
C HIS A 96 4.69 -2.45 4.08
N LEU A 97 5.95 -2.06 3.97
CA LEU A 97 6.72 -2.31 2.76
C LEU A 97 6.99 -3.80 2.57
N ALA A 98 7.32 -4.50 3.64
CA ALA A 98 7.55 -5.93 3.56
C ALA A 98 6.30 -6.66 3.06
N GLU A 99 5.16 -6.25 3.57
CA GLU A 99 3.89 -6.84 3.16
C GLU A 99 3.60 -6.53 1.70
N ALA A 100 3.84 -5.29 1.28
CA ALA A 100 3.62 -4.88 -0.10
C ALA A 100 4.52 -5.64 -1.07
N ILE A 101 5.75 -5.90 -0.67
CA ILE A 101 6.68 -6.68 -1.48
C ILE A 101 6.17 -8.11 -1.65
N GLY A 102 5.56 -8.65 -0.61
CA GLY A 102 4.95 -9.98 -0.69
C GLY A 102 3.79 -10.02 -1.68
N TYR A 103 2.95 -9.01 -1.65
CA TYR A 103 1.86 -8.92 -2.62
C TYR A 103 2.37 -8.76 -4.05
N ARG A 104 3.48 -8.08 -4.20
CA ARG A 104 4.09 -7.92 -5.51
C ARG A 104 4.45 -9.28 -6.11
N ASN A 105 4.92 -10.20 -5.28
CA ASN A 105 5.23 -11.55 -5.76
C ASN A 105 3.98 -12.28 -6.25
N LEU A 106 2.90 -12.18 -5.50
CA LEU A 106 1.63 -12.78 -5.90
C LEU A 106 1.14 -12.18 -7.21
N ASP A 107 1.20 -10.87 -7.27
CA ASP A 107 0.78 -10.15 -8.46
C ASP A 107 1.54 -10.60 -9.69
N ARG A 108 2.85 -10.75 -9.53
CA ARG A 108 3.69 -11.18 -10.64
C ARG A 108 3.31 -12.56 -11.14
N GLU A 109 3.06 -13.48 -10.22
CA GLU A 109 2.75 -14.85 -10.62
C GLU A 109 1.36 -14.95 -11.24
N ASP A 110 0.40 -14.26 -10.64
CA ASP A 110 -0.98 -14.38 -11.08
C ASP A 110 -1.25 -13.61 -12.36
N TRP A 111 -0.67 -12.44 -12.47
CA TRP A 111 -1.00 -11.53 -13.55
C TRP A 111 -0.10 -11.71 -14.76
N ALA A 112 1.10 -12.20 -14.54
CA ALA A 112 2.00 -12.47 -15.65
C ALA A 112 1.62 -13.75 -16.37
N GLY A 113 1.01 -14.67 -15.64
CA GLY A 113 0.57 -15.95 -16.21
C GLY A 113 -0.70 -15.83 -17.05
#